data_a265af9489d2df533c20fc69f611f93a
#
_entry.id   a265af9489d2df533c20fc69f611f93a
#
_cell.length_a   1.000
_cell.length_b   1.000
_cell.length_c   1.000
_cell.angle_alpha   90.00
_cell.angle_beta   90.00
_cell.angle_gamma   90.00
#
_symmetry.space_group_name_H-M   'P 1'
#
loop_
_entity.id
_entity.type
_entity.pdbx_description
1 polymer ?
#
loop_
_entity_poly.entity_id
_entity_poly.type
_entity_poly.pdbx_seq_one_letter_code
_entity_poly.pdbx_strand_id
1 'polypeptide(L)'
;MKSFTDNTGRTWTLAVNVGTIKRVRALCDVNLANIITISGTTPKVDLLERLGNDPVLLVDVLYAAVKPEADTKGVSDQEFGQAMSGDAIEMATTALLDEVIDFFPETKRKVFRKILDATRRFETKGKAALQALLDDPALDGKIDAALAQLMTSSGNSPESPE
;
A
#
# COMPACT_ATOMS: atom_id res chain seq x y z
N MET A 1 -9.40 -13.87 -10.74
CA MET A 1 -10.17 -13.10 -9.74
C MET A 1 -9.65 -13.40 -8.35
N LYS A 2 -9.31 -12.37 -7.59
CA LYS A 2 -8.88 -12.45 -6.18
C LYS A 2 -9.94 -11.81 -5.30
N SER A 3 -9.96 -12.16 -4.05
CA SER A 3 -10.87 -11.55 -3.07
C SER A 3 -10.13 -11.17 -1.81
N PHE A 4 -10.67 -10.20 -1.09
CA PHE A 4 -10.24 -9.82 0.26
C PHE A 4 -11.46 -9.54 1.12
N THR A 5 -11.27 -9.53 2.43
CA THR A 5 -12.33 -9.25 3.40
C THR A 5 -11.97 -7.99 4.18
N ASP A 6 -12.92 -7.07 4.32
CA ASP A 6 -12.76 -5.86 5.12
C ASP A 6 -13.01 -6.13 6.61
N ASN A 7 -12.71 -5.15 7.47
CA ASN A 7 -12.85 -5.29 8.92
C ASN A 7 -14.31 -5.43 9.42
N THR A 8 -15.29 -5.24 8.54
CA THR A 8 -16.71 -5.50 8.84
C THR A 8 -17.15 -6.90 8.43
N GLY A 9 -16.24 -7.70 7.88
CA GLY A 9 -16.52 -9.06 7.41
C GLY A 9 -17.09 -9.13 5.99
N ARG A 10 -17.15 -8.01 5.25
CA ARG A 10 -17.60 -8.01 3.86
C ARG A 10 -16.47 -8.51 2.95
N THR A 11 -16.81 -9.44 2.08
CA THR A 11 -15.87 -9.93 1.06
C THR A 11 -16.06 -9.14 -0.23
N TRP A 12 -14.96 -8.73 -0.83
CA TRP A 12 -14.86 -7.97 -2.07
C TRP A 12 -14.13 -8.77 -3.13
N THR A 13 -14.61 -8.71 -4.36
CA THR A 13 -14.02 -9.43 -5.49
C THR A 13 -13.28 -8.46 -6.41
N LEU A 14 -12.00 -8.67 -6.57
CA LEU A 14 -11.17 -7.94 -7.51
C LEU A 14 -11.09 -8.70 -8.85
N ALA A 15 -11.40 -7.98 -9.92
CA ALA A 15 -11.21 -8.43 -11.28
C ALA A 15 -10.63 -7.27 -12.09
N VAL A 16 -9.36 -7.37 -12.45
CA VAL A 16 -8.69 -6.32 -13.24
C VAL A 16 -8.80 -6.63 -14.72
N ASN A 17 -9.50 -5.75 -15.42
CA ASN A 17 -9.66 -5.72 -16.86
C ASN A 17 -9.57 -4.27 -17.36
N VAL A 18 -9.68 -4.08 -18.68
CA VAL A 18 -9.62 -2.71 -19.27
C VAL A 18 -10.69 -1.77 -18.68
N GLY A 19 -11.90 -2.28 -18.39
CA GLY A 19 -12.96 -1.50 -17.76
C GLY A 19 -12.58 -1.03 -16.37
N THR A 20 -12.00 -1.92 -15.56
CA THR A 20 -11.48 -1.59 -14.22
C THR A 20 -10.36 -0.55 -14.30
N ILE A 21 -9.40 -0.73 -15.22
CA ILE A 21 -8.29 0.24 -15.42
C ILE A 21 -8.82 1.62 -15.81
N LYS A 22 -9.78 1.68 -16.74
CA LYS A 22 -10.43 2.94 -17.15
C LYS A 22 -11.12 3.63 -15.97
N ARG A 23 -11.85 2.87 -15.15
CA ARG A 23 -12.57 3.41 -13.99
C ARG A 23 -11.61 3.94 -12.92
N VAL A 24 -10.59 3.19 -12.56
CA VAL A 24 -9.55 3.63 -11.61
C VAL A 24 -8.86 4.89 -12.14
N ARG A 25 -8.51 4.92 -13.42
CA ARG A 25 -7.90 6.10 -14.03
C ARG A 25 -8.82 7.33 -14.00
N ALA A 26 -10.12 7.15 -14.24
CA ALA A 26 -11.08 8.24 -14.23
C ALA A 26 -11.35 8.79 -12.83
N LEU A 27 -11.37 7.93 -11.81
CA LEU A 27 -11.74 8.31 -10.44
C LEU A 27 -10.53 8.73 -9.58
N CYS A 28 -9.37 8.11 -9.79
CA CYS A 28 -8.19 8.28 -8.94
C CYS A 28 -6.97 8.89 -9.68
N ASP A 29 -7.07 9.14 -10.99
CA ASP A 29 -5.94 9.53 -11.86
C ASP A 29 -4.75 8.55 -11.79
N VAL A 30 -5.04 7.28 -11.59
CA VAL A 30 -4.07 6.19 -11.48
C VAL A 30 -4.23 5.24 -12.66
N ASN A 31 -3.14 4.99 -13.38
CA ASN A 31 -3.11 3.99 -14.44
C ASN A 31 -2.48 2.67 -13.94
N LEU A 32 -3.32 1.72 -13.54
CA LEU A 32 -2.85 0.42 -13.04
C LEU A 32 -2.00 -0.35 -14.05
N ALA A 33 -2.12 -0.06 -15.36
CA ALA A 33 -1.27 -0.67 -16.37
C ALA A 33 0.21 -0.25 -16.24
N ASN A 34 0.51 0.81 -15.48
CA ASN A 34 1.85 1.31 -15.21
C ASN A 34 2.38 0.89 -13.82
N ILE A 35 1.77 -0.10 -13.17
CA ILE A 35 2.19 -0.55 -11.82
C ILE A 35 3.67 -0.93 -11.77
N ILE A 36 4.14 -1.54 -12.84
CA ILE A 36 5.55 -1.80 -13.12
C ILE A 36 5.80 -1.40 -14.58
N THR A 37 6.81 -0.58 -14.81
CA THR A 37 7.26 -0.23 -16.16
C THR A 37 8.71 -0.66 -16.35
N ILE A 38 9.11 -0.92 -17.59
CA ILE A 38 10.49 -1.31 -17.92
C ILE A 38 11.05 -0.28 -18.90
N SER A 39 12.12 0.39 -18.48
CA SER A 39 12.86 1.33 -19.29
C SER A 39 14.23 0.72 -19.65
N GLY A 40 14.37 0.27 -20.91
CA GLY A 40 15.52 -0.57 -21.27
C GLY A 40 15.50 -1.90 -20.52
N THR A 41 16.48 -2.13 -19.66
CA THR A 41 16.57 -3.33 -18.79
C THR A 41 16.21 -3.05 -17.33
N THR A 42 15.89 -1.79 -16.98
CA THR A 42 15.64 -1.38 -15.61
C THR A 42 14.15 -1.34 -15.32
N PRO A 43 13.65 -2.13 -14.34
CA PRO A 43 12.29 -2.01 -13.87
C PRO A 43 12.11 -0.73 -13.03
N LYS A 44 10.98 -0.05 -13.22
CA LYS A 44 10.52 1.07 -12.40
C LYS A 44 9.23 0.68 -11.72
N VAL A 45 9.16 0.93 -10.43
CA VAL A 45 8.04 0.56 -9.54
C VAL A 45 7.40 1.79 -8.88
N ASP A 46 7.53 2.97 -9.52
CA ASP A 46 7.11 4.26 -8.95
C ASP A 46 5.65 4.25 -8.48
N LEU A 47 4.74 3.66 -9.26
CA LEU A 47 3.34 3.55 -8.85
C LEU A 47 3.15 2.57 -7.70
N LEU A 48 3.88 1.45 -7.69
CA LEU A 48 3.85 0.49 -6.60
C LEU A 48 4.30 1.13 -5.29
N GLU A 49 5.41 1.87 -5.32
CA GLU A 49 5.91 2.63 -4.17
C GLU A 49 4.92 3.71 -3.72
N ARG A 50 4.33 4.44 -4.66
CA ARG A 50 3.33 5.46 -4.36
C ARG A 50 2.11 4.86 -3.65
N LEU A 51 1.59 3.73 -4.13
CA LEU A 51 0.47 3.04 -3.48
C LEU A 51 0.86 2.48 -2.10
N GLY A 52 2.09 2.01 -1.94
CA GLY A 52 2.59 1.52 -0.65
C GLY A 52 2.79 2.62 0.41
N ASN A 53 3.09 3.84 -0.03
CA ASN A 53 3.34 4.97 0.88
C ASN A 53 2.12 5.87 1.11
N ASP A 54 1.06 5.71 0.32
CA ASP A 54 -0.18 6.51 0.42
C ASP A 54 -1.39 5.58 0.60
N PRO A 55 -1.75 5.27 1.86
CA PRO A 55 -2.87 4.37 2.14
C PRO A 55 -4.23 4.96 1.71
N VAL A 56 -4.38 6.28 1.66
CA VAL A 56 -5.61 6.91 1.18
C VAL A 56 -5.79 6.66 -0.30
N LEU A 57 -4.76 6.97 -1.10
CA LEU A 57 -4.77 6.68 -2.53
C LEU A 57 -4.98 5.18 -2.82
N LEU A 58 -4.36 4.30 -2.03
CA LEU A 58 -4.52 2.86 -2.17
C LEU A 58 -5.98 2.43 -1.95
N VAL A 59 -6.62 2.94 -0.90
CA VAL A 59 -8.02 2.62 -0.58
C VAL A 59 -8.97 3.20 -1.64
N ASP A 60 -8.71 4.40 -2.15
CA ASP A 60 -9.47 4.98 -3.27
C ASP A 60 -9.37 4.11 -4.54
N VAL A 61 -8.17 3.62 -4.86
CA VAL A 61 -7.95 2.71 -5.99
C VAL A 61 -8.68 1.38 -5.79
N LEU A 62 -8.65 0.83 -4.59
CA LEU A 62 -9.38 -0.40 -4.24
C LEU A 62 -10.89 -0.19 -4.39
N TYR A 63 -11.43 0.90 -3.83
CA TYR A 63 -12.85 1.24 -3.98
C TYR A 63 -13.25 1.39 -5.45
N ALA A 64 -12.48 2.16 -6.21
CA ALA A 64 -12.72 2.32 -7.64
C ALA A 64 -12.68 0.98 -8.41
N ALA A 65 -11.81 0.05 -8.00
CA ALA A 65 -11.74 -1.28 -8.59
C ALA A 65 -12.97 -2.13 -8.30
N VAL A 66 -13.50 -2.09 -7.07
CA VAL A 66 -14.68 -2.86 -6.64
C VAL A 66 -16.00 -2.08 -6.77
N LYS A 67 -15.97 -0.84 -7.27
CA LYS A 67 -17.13 0.06 -7.31
C LYS A 67 -18.44 -0.57 -7.81
N PRO A 68 -18.49 -1.37 -8.89
CA PRO A 68 -19.75 -1.99 -9.31
C PRO A 68 -20.35 -2.93 -8.26
N GLU A 69 -19.48 -3.61 -7.51
CA GLU A 69 -19.90 -4.47 -6.39
C GLU A 69 -20.34 -3.62 -5.19
N ALA A 70 -19.60 -2.54 -4.89
CA ALA A 70 -19.95 -1.60 -3.84
C ALA A 70 -21.30 -0.94 -4.09
N ASP A 71 -21.57 -0.49 -5.33
CA ASP A 71 -22.86 0.07 -5.72
C ASP A 71 -24.00 -0.95 -5.54
N THR A 72 -23.76 -2.22 -5.90
CA THR A 72 -24.76 -3.28 -5.71
C THR A 72 -25.03 -3.58 -4.23
N LYS A 73 -24.01 -3.46 -3.39
CA LYS A 73 -24.11 -3.67 -1.93
C LYS A 73 -24.57 -2.42 -1.19
N GLY A 74 -24.73 -1.27 -1.88
CA GLY A 74 -25.08 0.01 -1.28
C GLY A 74 -24.01 0.56 -0.33
N VAL A 75 -22.74 0.25 -0.59
CA VAL A 75 -21.61 0.69 0.25
C VAL A 75 -20.96 1.92 -0.37
N SER A 76 -20.98 3.02 0.37
CA SER A 76 -20.33 4.26 -0.03
C SER A 76 -18.80 4.19 0.10
N ASP A 77 -18.11 5.10 -0.56
CA ASP A 77 -16.66 5.28 -0.45
C ASP A 77 -16.23 5.49 1.00
N GLN A 78 -16.94 6.33 1.74
CA GLN A 78 -16.66 6.57 3.15
C GLN A 78 -16.81 5.32 4.01
N GLU A 79 -17.86 4.53 3.82
CA GLU A 79 -18.08 3.27 4.56
C GLU A 79 -17.03 2.22 4.21
N PHE A 80 -16.64 2.15 2.94
CA PHE A 80 -15.56 1.29 2.50
C PHE A 80 -14.24 1.70 3.16
N GLY A 81 -13.89 2.99 3.11
CA GLY A 81 -12.67 3.52 3.73
C GLY A 81 -12.61 3.26 5.24
N GLN A 82 -13.71 3.44 5.96
CA GLN A 82 -13.78 3.14 7.40
C GLN A 82 -13.54 1.66 7.74
N ALA A 83 -13.86 0.76 6.82
CA ALA A 83 -13.66 -0.67 6.99
C ALA A 83 -12.24 -1.14 6.60
N MET A 84 -11.41 -0.25 6.06
CA MET A 84 -10.07 -0.57 5.56
C MET A 84 -9.01 -0.06 6.54
N SER A 85 -8.49 -0.96 7.37
CA SER A 85 -7.36 -0.67 8.26
C SER A 85 -6.58 -1.96 8.59
N GLY A 86 -5.33 -1.82 8.99
CA GLY A 86 -4.49 -2.96 9.41
C GLY A 86 -4.39 -4.06 8.36
N ASP A 87 -4.64 -5.29 8.78
CA ASP A 87 -4.50 -6.48 7.94
C ASP A 87 -5.43 -6.48 6.71
N ALA A 88 -6.60 -5.82 6.79
CA ALA A 88 -7.52 -5.71 5.66
C ALA A 88 -6.89 -4.95 4.48
N ILE A 89 -6.14 -3.86 4.76
CA ILE A 89 -5.39 -3.13 3.73
C ILE A 89 -4.30 -4.02 3.12
N GLU A 90 -3.57 -4.77 3.93
CA GLU A 90 -2.48 -5.64 3.45
C GLU A 90 -3.03 -6.76 2.55
N MET A 91 -4.13 -7.41 2.95
CA MET A 91 -4.79 -8.44 2.15
C MET A 91 -5.34 -7.87 0.83
N ALA A 92 -5.98 -6.70 0.89
CA ALA A 92 -6.52 -6.04 -0.30
C ALA A 92 -5.42 -5.62 -1.26
N THR A 93 -4.30 -5.09 -0.75
CA THR A 93 -3.13 -4.71 -1.55
C THR A 93 -2.55 -5.93 -2.28
N THR A 94 -2.37 -7.02 -1.54
CA THR A 94 -1.88 -8.28 -2.13
C THR A 94 -2.80 -8.77 -3.24
N ALA A 95 -4.11 -8.78 -3.01
CA ALA A 95 -5.11 -9.19 -4.00
C ALA A 95 -5.11 -8.27 -5.23
N LEU A 96 -5.00 -6.95 -5.03
CA LEU A 96 -4.92 -5.97 -6.13
C LEU A 96 -3.69 -6.18 -6.99
N LEU A 97 -2.51 -6.29 -6.39
CA LEU A 97 -1.25 -6.44 -7.11
C LEU A 97 -1.22 -7.75 -7.90
N ASP A 98 -1.70 -8.84 -7.32
CA ASP A 98 -1.80 -10.12 -8.02
C ASP A 98 -2.75 -10.05 -9.22
N GLU A 99 -3.91 -9.41 -9.09
CA GLU A 99 -4.86 -9.24 -10.22
C GLU A 99 -4.31 -8.30 -11.30
N VAL A 100 -3.64 -7.21 -10.92
CA VAL A 100 -3.01 -6.31 -11.89
C VAL A 100 -1.92 -7.04 -12.69
N ILE A 101 -1.12 -7.88 -12.04
CA ILE A 101 -0.09 -8.67 -12.73
C ILE A 101 -0.73 -9.72 -13.63
N ASP A 102 -1.80 -10.37 -13.20
CA ASP A 102 -2.50 -11.39 -13.98
C ASP A 102 -3.20 -10.80 -15.23
N PHE A 103 -3.46 -9.49 -15.26
CA PHE A 103 -3.96 -8.78 -16.44
C PHE A 103 -2.98 -8.79 -17.63
N PHE A 104 -1.67 -8.88 -17.38
CA PHE A 104 -0.67 -8.79 -18.45
C PHE A 104 -0.48 -10.12 -19.19
N PRO A 105 -0.02 -10.05 -20.49
CA PRO A 105 0.38 -11.24 -21.23
C PRO A 105 1.47 -12.04 -20.51
N GLU A 106 1.54 -13.34 -20.80
CA GLU A 106 2.34 -14.32 -20.05
C GLU A 106 3.79 -13.90 -19.79
N THR A 107 4.49 -13.40 -20.81
CA THR A 107 5.90 -12.99 -20.67
C THR A 107 6.06 -11.83 -19.71
N LYS A 108 5.24 -10.77 -19.85
CA LYS A 108 5.23 -9.63 -18.92
C LYS A 108 4.85 -10.07 -17.51
N ARG A 109 3.82 -10.88 -17.38
CA ARG A 109 3.33 -11.41 -16.10
C ARG A 109 4.44 -12.14 -15.34
N LYS A 110 5.20 -13.00 -16.02
CA LYS A 110 6.32 -13.73 -15.40
C LYS A 110 7.40 -12.78 -14.88
N VAL A 111 7.75 -11.75 -15.65
CA VAL A 111 8.73 -10.75 -15.23
C VAL A 111 8.21 -9.93 -14.04
N PHE A 112 6.99 -9.42 -14.14
CA PHE A 112 6.38 -8.59 -13.09
C PHE A 112 6.19 -9.38 -11.78
N ARG A 113 5.85 -10.67 -11.88
CA ARG A 113 5.75 -11.55 -10.70
C ARG A 113 7.10 -11.69 -9.99
N LYS A 114 8.19 -11.88 -10.74
CA LYS A 114 9.54 -11.91 -10.14
C LYS A 114 9.92 -10.60 -9.44
N ILE A 115 9.55 -9.47 -10.02
CA ILE A 115 9.80 -8.14 -9.42
C ILE A 115 8.98 -8.01 -8.13
N LEU A 116 7.68 -8.32 -8.17
CA LEU A 116 6.80 -8.26 -7.00
C LEU A 116 7.29 -9.20 -5.88
N ASP A 117 7.70 -10.43 -6.21
CA ASP A 117 8.24 -11.37 -5.23
C ASP A 117 9.54 -10.87 -4.60
N ALA A 118 10.37 -10.16 -5.36
CA ALA A 118 11.57 -9.51 -4.82
C ALA A 118 11.19 -8.40 -3.84
N THR A 119 10.24 -7.53 -4.20
CA THR A 119 9.73 -6.45 -3.32
C THR A 119 9.17 -7.05 -2.02
N ARG A 120 8.32 -8.07 -2.09
CA ARG A 120 7.77 -8.75 -0.91
C ARG A 120 8.85 -9.34 0.01
N ARG A 121 9.93 -9.86 -0.55
CA ARG A 121 11.07 -10.33 0.27
C ARG A 121 11.75 -9.20 1.03
N PHE A 122 11.87 -8.02 0.44
CA PHE A 122 12.39 -6.84 1.15
C PHE A 122 11.46 -6.40 2.27
N GLU A 123 10.15 -6.35 2.02
CA GLU A 123 9.14 -6.02 3.04
C GLU A 123 9.16 -7.03 4.20
N THR A 124 9.26 -8.33 3.90
CA THR A 124 9.36 -9.38 4.93
C THR A 124 10.62 -9.20 5.78
N LYS A 125 11.76 -8.86 5.17
CA LYS A 125 12.99 -8.55 5.92
C LYS A 125 12.82 -7.30 6.80
N GLY A 126 12.14 -6.27 6.30
CA GLY A 126 11.81 -5.07 7.08
C GLY A 126 10.91 -5.39 8.29
N LYS A 127 9.87 -6.20 8.10
CA LYS A 127 9.00 -6.69 9.19
C LYS A 127 9.78 -7.50 10.22
N ALA A 128 10.67 -8.40 9.79
CA ALA A 128 11.52 -9.18 10.69
C ALA A 128 12.48 -8.28 11.49
N ALA A 129 13.03 -7.22 10.88
CA ALA A 129 13.86 -6.25 11.58
C ALA A 129 13.08 -5.45 12.63
N LEU A 130 11.83 -5.05 12.33
CA LEU A 130 10.94 -4.40 13.29
C LEU A 130 10.57 -5.34 14.45
N GLN A 131 10.30 -6.63 14.17
CA GLN A 131 10.02 -7.61 15.21
C GLN A 131 11.24 -7.81 16.12
N ALA A 132 12.45 -7.91 15.54
CA ALA A 132 13.67 -7.99 16.32
C ALA A 132 13.91 -6.77 17.21
N LEU A 133 13.48 -5.58 16.76
CA LEU A 133 13.54 -4.36 17.55
C LEU A 133 12.53 -4.40 18.73
N LEU A 134 11.32 -4.91 18.51
CA LEU A 134 10.32 -5.10 19.56
C LEU A 134 10.78 -6.10 20.63
N ASP A 135 11.52 -7.12 20.21
CA ASP A 135 12.04 -8.16 21.10
C ASP A 135 13.35 -7.73 21.80
N ASP A 136 13.90 -6.54 21.48
CA ASP A 136 15.11 -6.01 22.10
C ASP A 136 14.81 -5.48 23.53
N PRO A 137 15.39 -6.07 24.59
CA PRO A 137 15.17 -5.63 25.97
C PRO A 137 15.66 -4.19 26.22
N ALA A 138 16.55 -3.64 25.35
CA ALA A 138 17.05 -2.27 25.45
C ALA A 138 16.18 -1.24 24.69
N LEU A 139 15.07 -1.64 24.08
CA LEU A 139 14.23 -0.76 23.27
C LEU A 139 13.73 0.45 24.06
N ASP A 140 13.20 0.22 25.26
CA ASP A 140 12.66 1.30 26.12
C ASP A 140 13.74 2.34 26.44
N GLY A 141 14.95 1.89 26.78
CA GLY A 141 16.10 2.79 27.02
C GLY A 141 16.51 3.58 25.78
N LYS A 142 16.41 3.00 24.60
CA LYS A 142 16.67 3.70 23.32
C LYS A 142 15.60 4.74 23.02
N ILE A 143 14.35 4.45 23.31
CA ILE A 143 13.22 5.38 23.18
C ILE A 143 13.42 6.56 24.13
N ASP A 144 13.70 6.29 25.41
CA ASP A 144 13.93 7.33 26.43
C ASP A 144 15.10 8.25 26.05
N ALA A 145 16.21 7.69 25.56
CA ALA A 145 17.35 8.46 25.09
C ALA A 145 17.00 9.35 23.89
N ALA A 146 16.23 8.85 22.92
CA ALA A 146 15.79 9.62 21.76
C ALA A 146 14.85 10.78 22.17
N LEU A 147 13.91 10.52 23.09
CA LEU A 147 13.01 11.54 23.62
C LEU A 147 13.77 12.63 24.41
N ALA A 148 14.76 12.24 25.22
CA ALA A 148 15.60 13.18 25.95
C ALA A 148 16.37 14.12 25.00
N GLN A 149 16.88 13.61 23.87
CA GLN A 149 17.54 14.43 22.85
C GLN A 149 16.58 15.46 22.21
N LEU A 150 15.34 15.09 21.93
CA LEU A 150 14.34 16.00 21.39
C LEU A 150 13.99 17.12 22.37
N MET A 151 13.89 16.82 23.67
CA MET A 151 13.59 17.80 24.71
C MET A 151 14.74 18.78 24.94
N THR A 152 15.99 18.35 24.83
CA THR A 152 17.17 19.21 24.96
C THR A 152 17.39 20.10 23.73
N SER A 153 16.98 19.64 22.54
CA SER A 153 17.05 20.41 21.30
C SER A 153 16.02 21.54 21.21
N SER A 154 14.92 21.45 21.95
CA SER A 154 13.84 22.47 21.97
C SER A 154 14.10 23.64 22.95
N GLY A 155 15.16 23.59 23.73
CA GLY A 155 15.46 24.56 24.81
C GLY A 155 16.36 25.74 24.45
N ASN A 156 16.80 25.88 23.20
CA ASN A 156 17.77 26.95 22.82
C ASN A 156 17.14 27.96 21.85
N SER A 157 16.21 28.78 22.34
CA SER A 157 15.89 30.05 21.70
C SER A 157 16.96 31.09 22.08
N PRO A 158 17.66 31.76 21.14
CA PRO A 158 18.55 32.85 21.48
C PRO A 158 17.71 34.05 21.95
N GLU A 159 17.95 34.46 23.18
CA GLU A 159 17.54 35.74 23.70
C GLU A 159 18.17 36.83 22.83
N SER A 160 17.35 37.73 22.28
CA SER A 160 17.82 38.93 21.58
C SER A 160 18.36 39.92 22.60
N PRO A 161 19.54 40.51 22.41
CA PRO A 161 19.99 41.63 23.22
C PRO A 161 19.28 42.92 22.79
N GLU A 162 18.87 43.72 23.78
CA GLU A 162 18.44 45.12 23.64
C GLU A 162 19.52 46.03 23.06
#